data_037ddaa7eec4cd9e4643152f1ff17538
#
_entry.id   037ddaa7eec4cd9e4643152f1ff17538
#
_cell.length_a   1.000
_cell.length_b   1.000
_cell.length_c   1.000
_cell.angle_alpha   90.00
_cell.angle_beta   90.00
_cell.angle_gamma   90.00
#
_symmetry.space_group_name_H-M   'P 1'
#
loop_
_entity.id
_entity.type
_entity.pdbx_description
1 polymer ?
#
loop_
_entity_poly.entity_id
_entity_poly.type
_entity_poly.pdbx_seq_one_letter_code
_entity_poly.pdbx_strand_id
1 'polypeptide(L)'
;AMHYGAGVLRMLADDTVSRLTKAVRALKQESHKYTGFVRFSISEDNTLTSIIEPKNSVLPLLAPHFCDRYPNESFLIYDKTHSQALVWHNRQKMIIPLDGFEQPQAGDEELYFRALWKHFYDTVAIEARYNPKCRMSFMPKRYWNQLPEMDGSNSPDAVRGVKRIGA
;
A
#
# COMPACT_ATOMS: atom_id res chain seq x y z
N ALA A 1 -29.71 -13.79 27.35
CA ALA A 1 -28.42 -13.48 26.66
C ALA A 1 -27.30 -13.97 27.58
N MET A 2 -26.64 -15.07 27.24
CA MET A 2 -25.48 -15.56 27.97
C MET A 2 -24.30 -14.63 27.71
N HIS A 3 -23.77 -14.00 28.74
CA HIS A 3 -22.55 -13.19 28.63
C HIS A 3 -21.34 -14.13 28.61
N TYR A 4 -20.98 -14.57 27.42
CA TYR A 4 -19.70 -15.22 27.22
C TYR A 4 -18.64 -14.09 27.14
N GLY A 5 -17.86 -13.91 28.19
CA GLY A 5 -16.77 -12.93 28.20
C GLY A 5 -15.69 -13.23 27.11
N ALA A 6 -14.50 -12.64 27.22
CA ALA A 6 -13.38 -12.81 26.25
C ALA A 6 -13.05 -14.31 25.95
N GLY A 7 -13.51 -15.25 26.74
CA GLY A 7 -13.38 -16.69 26.52
C GLY A 7 -14.06 -17.22 25.25
N VAL A 8 -15.10 -16.52 24.74
CA VAL A 8 -15.79 -16.90 23.48
C VAL A 8 -14.83 -17.03 22.32
N LEU A 9 -13.84 -16.14 22.23
CA LEU A 9 -12.86 -16.14 21.12
C LEU A 9 -11.96 -17.40 21.12
N ARG A 10 -11.98 -18.19 22.19
CA ARG A 10 -11.24 -19.46 22.30
C ARG A 10 -12.08 -20.68 21.88
N MET A 11 -13.39 -20.51 21.69
CA MET A 11 -14.30 -21.58 21.27
C MET A 11 -14.23 -21.82 19.75
N LEU A 12 -13.06 -22.20 19.26
CA LEU A 12 -12.81 -22.40 17.82
C LEU A 12 -13.60 -23.56 17.20
N ALA A 13 -14.21 -24.41 18.03
CA ALA A 13 -15.13 -25.47 17.60
C ALA A 13 -16.51 -24.92 17.19
N ASP A 14 -16.86 -23.70 17.61
CA ASP A 14 -18.07 -23.02 17.16
C ASP A 14 -17.84 -22.42 15.78
N ASP A 15 -18.71 -22.76 14.82
CA ASP A 15 -18.59 -22.31 13.42
C ASP A 15 -18.61 -20.79 13.30
N THR A 16 -19.43 -20.10 14.08
CA THR A 16 -19.54 -18.63 14.04
C THR A 16 -18.25 -17.99 14.55
N VAL A 17 -17.71 -18.49 15.66
CA VAL A 17 -16.43 -18.01 16.21
C VAL A 17 -15.28 -18.31 15.27
N SER A 18 -15.26 -19.50 14.67
CA SER A 18 -14.24 -19.89 13.69
C SER A 18 -14.26 -18.97 12.46
N ARG A 19 -15.44 -18.70 11.89
CA ARG A 19 -15.61 -17.79 10.74
C ARG A 19 -15.18 -16.37 11.08
N LEU A 20 -15.60 -15.84 12.22
CA LEU A 20 -15.21 -14.50 12.67
C LEU A 20 -13.69 -14.40 12.87
N THR A 21 -13.10 -15.41 13.52
CA THR A 21 -11.64 -15.42 13.75
C THR A 21 -10.85 -15.45 12.44
N LYS A 22 -11.31 -16.23 11.45
CA LYS A 22 -10.71 -16.27 10.11
C LYS A 22 -10.83 -14.91 9.42
N ALA A 23 -11.98 -14.23 9.48
CA ALA A 23 -12.20 -12.92 8.88
C ALA A 23 -11.29 -11.85 9.52
N VAL A 24 -11.21 -11.81 10.86
CA VAL A 24 -10.33 -10.88 11.58
C VAL A 24 -8.85 -11.14 11.24
N ARG A 25 -8.46 -12.41 11.13
CA ARG A 25 -7.09 -12.78 10.73
C ARG A 25 -6.78 -12.31 9.30
N ALA A 26 -7.70 -12.51 8.35
CA ALA A 26 -7.55 -12.08 6.98
C ALA A 26 -7.40 -10.55 6.88
N LEU A 27 -8.26 -9.80 7.58
CA LEU A 27 -8.20 -8.34 7.66
C LEU A 27 -6.85 -7.86 8.22
N LYS A 28 -6.39 -8.43 9.33
CA LYS A 28 -5.10 -8.07 9.95
C LYS A 28 -3.91 -8.38 9.03
N GLN A 29 -3.93 -9.53 8.37
CA GLN A 29 -2.87 -9.92 7.43
C GLN A 29 -2.85 -9.02 6.21
N GLU A 30 -4.00 -8.62 5.69
CA GLU A 30 -4.09 -7.69 4.58
C GLU A 30 -3.61 -6.30 4.96
N SER A 31 -4.07 -5.77 6.10
CA SER A 31 -3.59 -4.50 6.65
C SER A 31 -2.07 -4.51 6.81
N HIS A 32 -1.50 -5.55 7.42
CA HIS A 32 -0.06 -5.67 7.59
C HIS A 32 0.71 -5.65 6.25
N LYS A 33 0.16 -6.26 5.20
CA LYS A 33 0.78 -6.17 3.86
C LYS A 33 0.78 -4.74 3.31
N TYR A 34 -0.32 -4.02 3.47
CA TYR A 34 -0.41 -2.63 3.01
C TYR A 34 0.53 -1.69 3.76
N THR A 35 0.94 -1.96 5.00
CA THR A 35 1.97 -1.14 5.65
C THR A 35 3.32 -1.16 4.90
N GLY A 36 3.59 -2.24 4.15
CA GLY A 36 4.79 -2.36 3.33
C GLY A 36 4.59 -2.03 1.84
N PHE A 37 3.35 -2.09 1.34
CA PHE A 37 3.08 -1.96 -0.11
C PHE A 37 2.50 -0.61 -0.53
N VAL A 38 1.99 0.20 0.39
CA VAL A 38 1.57 1.57 0.07
C VAL A 38 2.77 2.35 -0.45
N ARG A 39 2.61 2.96 -1.62
CA ARG A 39 3.56 3.88 -2.23
C ARG A 39 2.88 5.23 -2.39
N PHE A 40 3.52 6.25 -1.87
CA PHE A 40 3.04 7.61 -2.02
C PHE A 40 3.67 8.28 -3.23
N SER A 41 2.87 9.09 -3.90
CA SER A 41 3.34 10.08 -4.86
C SER A 41 3.11 11.46 -4.27
N ILE A 42 4.01 12.37 -4.57
CA ILE A 42 3.93 13.75 -4.11
C ILE A 42 3.11 14.55 -5.12
N SER A 43 2.04 15.19 -4.67
CA SER A 43 1.27 16.16 -5.45
C SER A 43 1.97 17.51 -5.48
N GLU A 44 1.58 18.41 -6.39
CA GLU A 44 2.14 19.77 -6.51
C GLU A 44 2.03 20.60 -5.23
N ASP A 45 1.03 20.32 -4.40
CA ASP A 45 0.81 20.94 -3.08
C ASP A 45 1.57 20.27 -1.93
N ASN A 46 2.55 19.41 -2.23
CA ASN A 46 3.32 18.60 -1.28
C ASN A 46 2.46 17.60 -0.45
N THR A 47 1.25 17.28 -0.88
CA THR A 47 0.44 16.23 -0.26
C THR A 47 0.87 14.85 -0.77
N LEU A 48 1.09 13.93 0.15
CA LEU A 48 1.40 12.53 -0.18
C LEU A 48 0.11 11.80 -0.55
N THR A 49 0.00 11.29 -1.75
CA THR A 49 -1.20 10.58 -2.24
C THR A 49 -0.89 9.14 -2.58
N SER A 50 -1.82 8.23 -2.25
CA SER A 50 -1.73 6.81 -2.60
C SER A 50 -3.10 6.24 -2.92
N ILE A 51 -3.15 5.30 -3.85
CA ILE A 51 -4.36 4.52 -4.17
C ILE A 51 -4.10 3.07 -3.77
N ILE A 52 -5.09 2.45 -3.11
CA ILE A 52 -5.07 1.04 -2.75
C ILE A 52 -6.36 0.35 -3.19
N GLU A 53 -6.28 -0.97 -3.42
CA GLU A 53 -7.41 -1.82 -3.79
C GLU A 53 -7.49 -3.03 -2.85
N PRO A 54 -7.84 -2.84 -1.56
CA PRO A 54 -7.93 -3.93 -0.61
C PRO A 54 -9.24 -4.71 -0.77
N LYS A 55 -9.24 -5.97 -0.32
CA LYS A 55 -10.46 -6.78 -0.22
C LYS A 55 -11.29 -6.46 1.02
N ASN A 56 -10.63 -6.02 2.09
CA ASN A 56 -11.25 -5.69 3.37
C ASN A 56 -11.07 -4.20 3.66
N SER A 57 -11.94 -3.62 4.48
CA SER A 57 -11.80 -2.22 4.91
C SER A 57 -10.60 -2.06 5.87
N VAL A 58 -9.42 -1.78 5.29
CA VAL A 58 -8.14 -1.74 6.01
C VAL A 58 -7.76 -0.36 6.53
N LEU A 59 -8.39 0.72 6.02
CA LEU A 59 -8.02 2.10 6.37
C LEU A 59 -7.98 2.38 7.87
N PRO A 60 -8.95 1.90 8.70
CA PRO A 60 -8.88 2.13 10.15
C PRO A 60 -7.65 1.49 10.81
N LEU A 61 -7.16 0.36 10.27
CA LEU A 61 -5.99 -0.33 10.78
C LEU A 61 -4.67 0.25 10.26
N LEU A 62 -4.70 0.87 9.09
CA LEU A 62 -3.54 1.54 8.48
C LEU A 62 -3.29 2.92 9.11
N ALA A 63 -4.35 3.60 9.54
CA ALA A 63 -4.27 4.98 10.03
C ALA A 63 -3.21 5.17 11.13
N PRO A 64 -3.15 4.36 12.21
CA PRO A 64 -2.12 4.54 13.24
C PRO A 64 -0.70 4.48 12.65
N HIS A 65 -0.43 3.47 11.82
CA HIS A 65 0.89 3.27 11.24
C HIS A 65 1.37 4.47 10.42
N PHE A 66 0.53 4.99 9.52
CA PHE A 66 0.93 6.10 8.63
C PHE A 66 0.90 7.45 9.34
N CYS A 67 -0.01 7.69 10.27
CA CYS A 67 -0.01 8.89 11.10
C CYS A 67 1.25 9.00 11.98
N ASP A 68 1.73 7.88 12.52
CA ASP A 68 2.96 7.84 13.30
C ASP A 68 4.22 7.99 12.43
N ARG A 69 4.19 7.46 11.20
CA ARG A 69 5.32 7.52 10.28
C ARG A 69 5.48 8.90 9.63
N TYR A 70 4.38 9.57 9.35
CA TYR A 70 4.31 10.87 8.67
C TYR A 70 3.57 11.91 9.52
N PRO A 71 4.07 12.25 10.73
CA PRO A 71 3.31 13.06 11.68
C PRO A 71 3.14 14.52 11.25
N ASN A 72 4.05 15.03 10.40
CA ASN A 72 4.09 16.44 10.00
C ASN A 72 3.67 16.66 8.54
N GLU A 73 3.58 15.61 7.76
CA GLU A 73 3.18 15.65 6.36
C GLU A 73 1.66 15.50 6.25
N SER A 74 1.08 16.08 5.19
CA SER A 74 -0.29 15.80 4.80
C SER A 74 -0.33 14.62 3.88
N PHE A 75 -1.24 13.66 4.12
CA PHE A 75 -1.40 12.53 3.21
C PHE A 75 -2.85 12.12 3.01
N LEU A 76 -3.09 11.49 1.86
CA LEU A 76 -4.35 10.88 1.47
C LEU A 76 -4.10 9.45 0.98
N ILE A 77 -4.78 8.46 1.57
CA ILE A 77 -4.80 7.08 1.08
C ILE A 77 -6.22 6.76 0.62
N TYR A 78 -6.40 6.61 -0.69
CA TYR A 78 -7.68 6.30 -1.30
C TYR A 78 -7.88 4.79 -1.44
N ASP A 79 -8.92 4.27 -0.83
CA ASP A 79 -9.40 2.90 -0.98
C ASP A 79 -10.44 2.86 -2.11
N LYS A 80 -10.00 2.47 -3.29
CA LYS A 80 -10.83 2.41 -4.49
C LYS A 80 -11.93 1.35 -4.38
N THR A 81 -11.69 0.27 -3.63
CA THR A 81 -12.67 -0.82 -3.48
C THR A 81 -13.87 -0.40 -2.66
N HIS A 82 -13.67 0.42 -1.64
CA HIS A 82 -14.71 0.82 -0.69
C HIS A 82 -15.14 2.28 -0.87
N SER A 83 -14.60 3.00 -1.87
CA SER A 83 -14.87 4.43 -2.11
C SER A 83 -14.70 5.28 -0.85
N GLN A 84 -13.55 5.11 -0.19
CA GLN A 84 -13.20 5.82 1.04
C GLN A 84 -11.78 6.35 0.98
N ALA A 85 -11.52 7.45 1.65
CA ALA A 85 -10.17 7.98 1.78
C ALA A 85 -9.83 8.21 3.25
N LEU A 86 -8.63 7.78 3.65
CA LEU A 86 -7.98 8.20 4.88
C LEU A 86 -7.22 9.48 4.58
N VAL A 87 -7.61 10.55 5.24
CA VAL A 87 -6.97 11.87 5.16
C VAL A 87 -6.28 12.17 6.48
N TRP A 88 -5.03 12.60 6.40
CA TRP A 88 -4.25 13.12 7.52
C TRP A 88 -3.76 14.51 7.19
N HIS A 89 -4.19 15.49 7.97
CA HIS A 89 -3.79 16.86 7.81
C HIS A 89 -3.81 17.57 9.17
N ASN A 90 -2.81 18.40 9.45
CA ASN A 90 -2.70 19.14 10.72
C ASN A 90 -2.86 18.24 11.97
N ARG A 91 -2.26 17.04 11.96
CA ARG A 91 -2.36 16.04 13.04
C ARG A 91 -3.79 15.55 13.33
N GLN A 92 -4.69 15.73 12.38
CA GLN A 92 -6.06 15.22 12.44
C GLN A 92 -6.25 14.15 11.38
N LYS A 93 -6.82 13.02 11.79
CA LYS A 93 -7.17 11.93 10.88
C LYS A 93 -8.67 11.89 10.66
N MET A 94 -9.07 11.69 9.41
CA MET A 94 -10.44 11.44 9.03
C MET A 94 -10.52 10.33 8.00
N ILE A 95 -11.59 9.53 8.06
CA ILE A 95 -11.94 8.60 6.98
C ILE A 95 -13.24 9.13 6.41
N ILE A 96 -13.20 9.52 5.14
CA ILE A 96 -14.32 10.13 4.43
C ILE A 96 -14.75 9.26 3.24
N PRO A 97 -16.04 9.23 2.89
CA PRO A 97 -16.46 8.69 1.61
C PRO A 97 -15.90 9.58 0.49
N LEU A 98 -15.37 8.95 -0.56
CA LEU A 98 -14.83 9.65 -1.71
C LEU A 98 -15.09 8.80 -2.96
N ASP A 99 -15.97 9.29 -3.83
CA ASP A 99 -16.28 8.64 -5.09
C ASP A 99 -15.38 9.19 -6.19
N GLY A 100 -14.49 8.33 -6.68
CA GLY A 100 -13.59 8.67 -7.78
C GLY A 100 -12.46 9.60 -7.36
N PHE A 101 -11.27 9.05 -7.19
CA PHE A 101 -10.03 9.80 -7.00
C PHE A 101 -9.06 9.38 -8.09
N GLU A 102 -8.64 10.36 -8.86
CA GLU A 102 -7.54 10.18 -9.81
C GLU A 102 -6.27 10.74 -9.17
N GLN A 103 -5.23 9.93 -9.15
CA GLN A 103 -3.95 10.37 -8.63
C GLN A 103 -3.41 11.48 -9.54
N PRO A 104 -2.95 12.61 -9.00
CA PRO A 104 -2.30 13.63 -9.79
C PRO A 104 -1.18 13.05 -10.65
N GLN A 105 -1.00 13.60 -11.85
CA GLN A 105 0.09 13.14 -12.71
C GLN A 105 1.43 13.34 -11.99
N ALA A 106 2.27 12.31 -12.07
CA ALA A 106 3.61 12.38 -11.48
C ALA A 106 4.43 13.45 -12.23
N GLY A 107 4.98 14.42 -11.52
CA GLY A 107 5.92 15.36 -12.05
C GLY A 107 7.23 14.68 -12.48
N ASP A 108 8.07 15.41 -13.24
CA ASP A 108 9.34 14.87 -13.77
C ASP A 108 10.26 14.35 -12.65
N GLU A 109 10.27 15.02 -11.52
CA GLU A 109 11.06 14.61 -10.35
C GLU A 109 10.57 13.29 -9.76
N GLU A 110 9.26 13.12 -9.61
CA GLU A 110 8.66 11.86 -9.14
C GLU A 110 8.95 10.72 -10.12
N LEU A 111 8.86 10.95 -11.43
CA LEU A 111 9.20 9.97 -12.46
C LEU A 111 10.68 9.57 -12.37
N TYR A 112 11.56 10.53 -12.12
CA TYR A 112 12.98 10.27 -11.91
C TYR A 112 13.22 9.40 -10.65
N PHE A 113 12.58 9.71 -9.53
CA PHE A 113 12.71 8.90 -8.31
C PHE A 113 12.14 7.49 -8.48
N ARG A 114 11.04 7.32 -9.19
CA ARG A 114 10.50 5.98 -9.51
C ARG A 114 11.48 5.16 -10.35
N ALA A 115 12.09 5.78 -11.37
CA ALA A 115 13.10 5.12 -12.20
C ALA A 115 14.35 4.75 -11.39
N LEU A 116 14.81 5.64 -10.50
CA LEU A 116 15.93 5.39 -9.60
C LEU A 116 15.65 4.25 -8.63
N TRP A 117 14.43 4.23 -8.03
CA TRP A 117 14.00 3.15 -7.14
C TRP A 117 13.96 1.80 -7.85
N LYS A 118 13.42 1.77 -9.05
CA LYS A 118 13.40 0.55 -9.88
C LYS A 118 14.82 0.07 -10.19
N HIS A 119 15.69 0.97 -10.61
CA HIS A 119 17.09 0.64 -10.88
C HIS A 119 17.80 0.08 -9.65
N PHE A 120 17.58 0.69 -8.48
CA PHE A 120 18.09 0.18 -7.20
C PHE A 120 17.56 -1.23 -6.92
N TYR A 121 16.26 -1.44 -7.05
CA TYR A 121 15.62 -2.74 -6.83
C TYR A 121 16.22 -3.84 -7.73
N ASP A 122 16.39 -3.54 -9.01
CA ASP A 122 16.96 -4.49 -10.00
C ASP A 122 18.45 -4.76 -9.73
N THR A 123 19.20 -3.74 -9.28
CA THR A 123 20.64 -3.84 -9.02
C THR A 123 20.95 -4.64 -7.74
N VAL A 124 20.12 -4.49 -6.71
CA VAL A 124 20.29 -5.20 -5.43
C VAL A 124 19.82 -6.66 -5.52
N ALA A 125 19.08 -7.02 -6.56
CA ALA A 125 18.59 -8.36 -6.77
C ALA A 125 19.77 -9.34 -7.00
N ILE A 126 19.86 -10.34 -6.13
CA ILE A 126 20.86 -11.42 -6.26
C ILE A 126 20.23 -12.53 -7.11
N GLU A 127 20.73 -12.74 -8.33
CA GLU A 127 20.20 -13.74 -9.27
C GLU A 127 20.14 -15.16 -8.67
N ALA A 128 21.17 -15.56 -7.91
CA ALA A 128 21.21 -16.85 -7.24
C ALA A 128 20.09 -17.06 -6.20
N ARG A 129 19.44 -15.98 -5.74
CA ARG A 129 18.30 -16.01 -4.82
C ARG A 129 16.97 -15.78 -5.51
N TYR A 130 16.95 -15.67 -6.84
CA TYR A 130 15.73 -15.45 -7.59
C TYR A 130 14.75 -16.62 -7.45
N ASN A 131 13.67 -16.39 -6.72
CA ASN A 131 12.61 -17.38 -6.50
C ASN A 131 11.23 -16.73 -6.71
N PRO A 132 10.68 -16.80 -7.93
CA PRO A 132 9.38 -16.19 -8.26
C PRO A 132 8.22 -16.72 -7.41
N LYS A 133 8.23 -18.01 -7.07
CA LYS A 133 7.18 -18.63 -6.25
C LYS A 133 7.19 -18.08 -4.83
N CYS A 134 8.37 -17.98 -4.22
CA CYS A 134 8.54 -17.38 -2.91
C CYS A 134 8.13 -15.91 -2.92
N ARG A 135 8.58 -15.14 -3.92
CA ARG A 135 8.19 -13.72 -4.08
C ARG A 135 6.68 -13.55 -4.16
N MET A 136 5.99 -14.36 -4.98
CA MET A 136 4.53 -14.27 -5.12
C MET A 136 3.76 -14.67 -3.86
N SER A 137 4.31 -15.48 -2.97
CA SER A 137 3.66 -15.80 -1.69
C SER A 137 3.73 -14.64 -0.69
N PHE A 138 4.84 -13.89 -0.67
CA PHE A 138 5.00 -12.71 0.20
C PHE A 138 4.40 -11.44 -0.41
N MET A 139 4.52 -11.27 -1.74
CA MET A 139 4.05 -10.13 -2.53
C MET A 139 3.14 -10.62 -3.67
N PRO A 140 1.86 -10.91 -3.39
CA PRO A 140 0.93 -11.37 -4.40
C PRO A 140 0.75 -10.37 -5.55
N LYS A 141 0.56 -10.90 -6.78
CA LYS A 141 0.46 -10.09 -8.02
C LYS A 141 -0.59 -8.96 -7.96
N ARG A 142 -1.65 -9.12 -7.17
CA ARG A 142 -2.70 -8.10 -7.02
C ARG A 142 -2.20 -6.75 -6.48
N TYR A 143 -1.04 -6.73 -5.80
CA TYR A 143 -0.43 -5.49 -5.29
C TYR A 143 0.53 -4.85 -6.30
N TRP A 144 0.90 -5.55 -7.38
CA TRP A 144 1.96 -5.12 -8.29
C TRP A 144 1.61 -3.84 -9.05
N ASN A 145 0.33 -3.61 -9.38
CA ASN A 145 -0.12 -2.39 -10.07
C ASN A 145 0.15 -1.10 -9.27
N GLN A 146 0.40 -1.22 -7.97
CA GLN A 146 0.65 -0.09 -7.07
C GLN A 146 2.13 0.05 -6.70
N LEU A 147 2.98 -0.85 -7.23
CA LEU A 147 4.40 -0.92 -6.93
C LEU A 147 5.21 -0.48 -8.16
N PRO A 148 5.84 0.72 -8.13
CA PRO A 148 6.65 1.20 -9.27
C PRO A 148 7.73 0.21 -9.70
N GLU A 149 8.29 -0.55 -8.75
CA GLU A 149 9.29 -1.59 -9.00
C GLU A 149 8.75 -2.79 -9.79
N MET A 150 7.43 -2.98 -9.84
CA MET A 150 6.77 -4.07 -10.58
C MET A 150 6.13 -3.62 -11.89
N ASP A 151 6.14 -2.32 -12.16
CA ASP A 151 5.61 -1.78 -13.40
C ASP A 151 6.54 -2.12 -14.57
N GLY A 152 6.04 -2.94 -15.51
CA GLY A 152 6.80 -3.35 -16.70
C GLY A 152 7.08 -2.21 -17.69
N SER A 153 6.34 -1.08 -17.59
CA SER A 153 6.54 0.09 -18.45
C SER A 153 7.82 0.86 -18.12
N ASN A 154 8.32 0.73 -16.89
CA ASN A 154 9.55 1.36 -16.42
C ASN A 154 10.79 0.44 -16.60
N SER A 155 10.87 -0.29 -17.70
CA SER A 155 12.08 -1.05 -18.02
C SER A 155 13.28 -0.10 -18.18
N PRO A 156 14.50 -0.46 -17.71
CA PRO A 156 15.71 0.36 -17.88
C PRO A 156 16.00 0.73 -19.34
N ASP A 157 15.48 -0.05 -20.28
CA ASP A 157 15.60 0.22 -21.72
C ASP A 157 14.72 1.39 -22.21
N ALA A 158 13.64 1.73 -21.50
CA ALA A 158 12.80 2.89 -21.80
C ALA A 158 13.48 4.22 -21.36
N VAL A 159 14.36 4.19 -20.37
CA VAL A 159 15.06 5.37 -19.84
C VAL A 159 16.33 5.71 -20.64
N ARG A 160 16.78 4.85 -21.55
CA ARG A 160 17.94 5.14 -22.43
C ARG A 160 17.75 6.32 -23.38
N GLY A 161 16.53 6.90 -23.46
CA GLY A 161 16.25 8.12 -24.20
C GLY A 161 16.65 9.42 -23.50
N VAL A 162 16.95 9.41 -22.22
CA VAL A 162 17.39 10.59 -21.48
C VAL A 162 18.89 10.78 -21.74
N LYS A 163 19.24 11.73 -22.59
CA LYS A 163 20.62 12.16 -22.89
C LYS A 163 21.38 12.34 -21.57
N ARG A 164 22.56 11.70 -21.50
CA ARG A 164 23.58 12.03 -20.50
C ARG A 164 23.80 13.55 -20.57
N ILE A 165 23.36 14.27 -19.57
CA ILE A 165 23.73 15.68 -19.38
C ILE A 165 25.14 15.66 -18.82
N GLY A 166 26.08 16.09 -19.66
CA GLY A 166 27.36 16.70 -19.38
C GLY A 166 28.37 15.94 -18.50
N ALA A 167 29.40 15.46 -19.17
CA ALA A 167 30.73 15.42 -18.58
C ALA A 167 31.26 16.83 -18.43
#